data_29537ed0d4b0a6bdd2da72e4f923b553
#
_entry.id   29537ed0d4b0a6bdd2da72e4f923b553
#
_cell.length_a   1.000
_cell.length_b   1.000
_cell.length_c   1.000
_cell.angle_alpha   90.00
_cell.angle_beta   90.00
_cell.angle_gamma   90.00
#
_symmetry.space_group_name_H-M   'P 1'
#
loop_
_entity.id
_entity.type
_entity.pdbx_description
1 polymer ?
#
loop_
_entity_poly.entity_id
_entity_poly.type
_entity_poly.pdbx_seq_one_letter_code
_entity_poly.pdbx_strand_id
1 'polypeptide(L)'
;MKKAMMAALLIASYANLGQAHVHALETFDTKPVLADLNDLRALNIPVLAKDEYVEVGYAVITPVMQQRLQERAHKVGKCGGFEDLSQDMGLMSLGFDHMLTSMADMKAKEELYSRAPFRALALMAEPKIQTALNEVSEENLRSYVQWLSAFPNRTATSAQPNYHVTEMKTRLEAMLAGGSIPYQIEEIPHKSTKQNTLHVRLVGKDRPNEIIVLGGHLDSINQSWGGGKTAPGADDNASGSANLIEALRILLAQPQPQRTIDIFWYAAEENGLLGSAEIAKSYKAANADVIAVLQLDMTLFPGSGEFVIGSMNDFTSAWLRDYLKAMNDTYLKAKIVDDKCGYGCSDHASWNRQGYPALMPFEATFRGSNKNIHSAKDVVSPESNFKHSMLYTKIALVMAMDLGNSTARQPY
;
A
#
# COMPACT_ATOMS: atom_id res chain seq x y z
N MET A 1 -20.42 21.14 19.36
CA MET A 1 -20.66 22.52 18.92
C MET A 1 -19.39 23.41 18.94
N LYS A 2 -18.51 23.38 19.96
CA LYS A 2 -17.29 24.23 19.97
C LYS A 2 -16.22 23.84 18.93
N LYS A 3 -16.12 22.57 18.49
CA LYS A 3 -15.10 22.09 17.54
C LYS A 3 -15.37 22.47 16.07
N ALA A 4 -16.64 22.55 15.68
CA ALA A 4 -17.04 23.02 14.34
C ALA A 4 -16.82 24.54 14.17
N MET A 5 -16.90 25.30 15.26
CA MET A 5 -16.65 26.73 15.25
C MET A 5 -15.18 27.11 15.02
N MET A 6 -14.21 26.27 15.46
CA MET A 6 -12.78 26.57 15.29
C MET A 6 -12.31 26.37 13.84
N ALA A 7 -12.83 25.37 13.14
CA ALA A 7 -12.53 25.18 11.71
C ALA A 7 -13.14 26.29 10.85
N ALA A 8 -14.34 26.76 11.19
CA ALA A 8 -14.99 27.87 10.51
C ALA A 8 -14.28 29.24 10.73
N LEU A 9 -13.68 29.46 11.90
CA LEU A 9 -12.95 30.70 12.20
C LEU A 9 -11.61 30.78 11.47
N LEU A 10 -10.93 29.68 11.21
CA LEU A 10 -9.68 29.66 10.46
C LEU A 10 -9.90 29.92 8.95
N ILE A 11 -11.04 29.52 8.40
CA ILE A 11 -11.41 29.81 7.00
C ILE A 11 -11.86 31.28 6.85
N ALA A 12 -12.50 31.83 7.84
CA ALA A 12 -13.01 33.22 7.82
C ALA A 12 -11.90 34.29 7.90
N SER A 13 -10.73 34.00 8.42
CA SER A 13 -9.63 34.96 8.55
C SER A 13 -8.87 35.26 7.23
N TYR A 14 -9.11 34.48 6.17
CA TYR A 14 -8.53 34.68 4.83
C TYR A 14 -9.51 35.23 3.79
N ALA A 15 -10.75 35.50 4.15
CA ALA A 15 -11.82 35.95 3.23
C ALA A 15 -12.09 37.45 3.30
N ASN A 16 -11.10 38.31 3.52
CA ASN A 16 -11.27 39.78 3.40
C ASN A 16 -11.00 40.22 1.97
N LEU A 17 -11.94 39.98 1.06
CA LEU A 17 -12.12 40.71 -0.21
C LEU A 17 -13.56 40.48 -0.71
N GLY A 18 -14.38 41.50 -0.54
CA GLY A 18 -15.63 41.71 -1.29
C GLY A 18 -16.90 41.20 -0.63
N GLN A 19 -17.80 42.11 -0.29
CA GLN A 19 -19.17 41.83 0.15
C GLN A 19 -19.92 40.94 -0.86
N ALA A 20 -20.27 39.73 -0.46
CA ALA A 20 -21.27 38.91 -1.11
C ALA A 20 -22.09 38.17 -0.05
N HIS A 21 -23.39 38.17 -0.22
CA HIS A 21 -24.44 37.69 0.66
C HIS A 21 -24.11 36.40 1.39
N VAL A 22 -24.32 36.40 2.70
CA VAL A 22 -24.27 35.20 3.58
C VAL A 22 -25.48 34.35 3.24
N HIS A 23 -25.31 33.43 2.29
CA HIS A 23 -26.16 32.26 2.18
C HIS A 23 -25.68 31.20 3.20
N ALA A 24 -26.63 30.51 3.77
CA ALA A 24 -26.52 29.50 4.81
C ALA A 24 -25.17 28.75 4.79
N LEU A 25 -24.52 28.66 5.95
CA LEU A 25 -23.36 27.78 6.18
C LEU A 25 -23.77 26.34 5.87
N GLU A 26 -23.60 25.92 4.62
CA GLU A 26 -23.54 24.50 4.30
C GLU A 26 -22.37 23.93 5.11
N THR A 27 -22.62 22.86 5.85
CA THR A 27 -21.57 22.07 6.51
C THR A 27 -20.72 21.48 5.40
N PHE A 28 -19.58 22.13 5.09
CA PHE A 28 -18.64 21.60 4.12
C PHE A 28 -18.14 20.25 4.63
N ASP A 29 -18.39 19.22 3.83
CA ASP A 29 -17.81 17.89 4.03
C ASP A 29 -16.31 18.00 3.79
N THR A 30 -15.54 18.23 4.87
CA THR A 30 -14.10 18.42 4.80
C THR A 30 -13.40 17.26 5.47
N LYS A 31 -12.26 16.84 4.90
CA LYS A 31 -11.43 15.79 5.46
C LYS A 31 -9.98 16.23 5.65
N PRO A 32 -9.34 15.73 6.73
CA PRO A 32 -7.92 15.90 6.95
C PRO A 32 -7.12 14.94 6.06
N VAL A 33 -6.05 15.42 5.44
CA VAL A 33 -5.21 14.61 4.55
C VAL A 33 -3.73 14.88 4.73
N LEU A 34 -2.90 13.89 4.42
CA LEU A 34 -1.49 14.06 4.06
C LEU A 34 -1.34 13.95 2.55
N ALA A 35 -0.60 14.87 1.96
CA ALA A 35 -0.33 14.88 0.53
C ALA A 35 1.05 15.47 0.24
N ASP A 36 1.53 15.27 -0.98
CA ASP A 36 2.77 15.89 -1.46
C ASP A 36 2.71 17.43 -1.30
N LEU A 37 3.74 17.96 -0.65
CA LEU A 37 3.81 19.38 -0.31
C LEU A 37 3.83 20.29 -1.55
N ASN A 38 4.45 19.83 -2.64
CA ASN A 38 4.52 20.59 -3.89
C ASN A 38 3.17 20.58 -4.61
N ASP A 39 2.40 19.49 -4.50
CA ASP A 39 1.06 19.40 -5.09
C ASP A 39 0.07 20.29 -4.32
N LEU A 40 0.13 20.30 -2.99
CA LEU A 40 -0.67 21.22 -2.18
C LEU A 40 -0.36 22.67 -2.52
N ARG A 41 0.92 23.03 -2.62
CA ARG A 41 1.37 24.38 -2.99
C ARG A 41 0.92 24.78 -4.39
N ALA A 42 1.09 23.88 -5.38
CA ALA A 42 0.70 24.15 -6.76
C ALA A 42 -0.81 24.33 -6.96
N LEU A 43 -1.62 23.76 -6.08
CA LEU A 43 -3.08 23.92 -6.08
C LEU A 43 -3.56 25.06 -5.17
N ASN A 44 -2.65 25.78 -4.49
CA ASN A 44 -2.93 26.77 -3.46
C ASN A 44 -3.82 26.21 -2.32
N ILE A 45 -3.62 24.94 -1.95
CA ILE A 45 -4.29 24.33 -0.80
C ILE A 45 -3.51 24.74 0.46
N PRO A 46 -4.18 25.31 1.47
CA PRO A 46 -3.51 25.72 2.70
C PRO A 46 -2.85 24.55 3.42
N VAL A 47 -1.55 24.65 3.65
CA VAL A 47 -0.76 23.65 4.40
C VAL A 47 -0.76 24.07 5.87
N LEU A 48 -1.31 23.23 6.74
CA LEU A 48 -1.45 23.48 8.17
C LEU A 48 -0.23 23.03 8.97
N ALA A 49 0.43 21.97 8.50
CA ALA A 49 1.72 21.48 8.99
C ALA A 49 2.48 20.82 7.84
N LYS A 50 3.80 20.68 7.95
CA LYS A 50 4.63 20.09 6.91
C LYS A 50 5.82 19.36 7.50
N ASP A 51 6.24 18.29 6.82
CA ASP A 51 7.56 17.71 6.97
C ASP A 51 8.32 17.96 5.65
N GLU A 52 9.37 18.77 5.72
CA GLU A 52 10.17 19.13 4.52
C GLU A 52 11.16 18.03 4.12
N TYR A 53 11.42 17.09 5.02
CA TYR A 53 12.35 15.98 4.74
C TYR A 53 11.70 14.92 3.85
N VAL A 54 10.46 14.54 4.15
CA VAL A 54 9.68 13.62 3.32
C VAL A 54 8.76 14.35 2.32
N GLU A 55 8.84 15.69 2.27
CA GLU A 55 8.09 16.56 1.35
C GLU A 55 6.56 16.40 1.43
N VAL A 56 6.02 16.06 2.60
CA VAL A 56 4.57 15.95 2.82
C VAL A 56 4.01 17.14 3.57
N GLY A 57 2.77 17.49 3.23
CA GLY A 57 1.98 18.52 3.90
C GLY A 57 0.68 17.95 4.45
N TYR A 58 0.30 18.43 5.63
CA TYR A 58 -1.02 18.23 6.21
C TYR A 58 -1.95 19.35 5.78
N ALA A 59 -3.14 18.99 5.33
CA ALA A 59 -4.17 19.94 4.91
C ALA A 59 -5.56 19.41 5.30
N VAL A 60 -6.54 20.34 5.36
CA VAL A 60 -7.96 19.99 5.41
C VAL A 60 -8.56 20.38 4.06
N ILE A 61 -9.11 19.40 3.36
CA ILE A 61 -9.60 19.57 1.99
C ILE A 61 -11.11 19.38 1.88
N THR A 62 -11.72 20.10 0.95
CA THR A 62 -13.10 19.92 0.51
C THR A 62 -13.16 18.88 -0.61
N PRO A 63 -14.34 18.32 -0.97
CA PRO A 63 -14.48 17.41 -2.11
C PRO A 63 -13.93 17.98 -3.43
N VAL A 64 -14.08 19.29 -3.65
CA VAL A 64 -13.52 19.97 -4.84
C VAL A 64 -11.99 20.00 -4.81
N MET A 65 -11.40 20.27 -3.63
CA MET A 65 -9.94 20.22 -3.47
C MET A 65 -9.42 18.81 -3.62
N GLN A 66 -10.14 17.81 -3.11
CA GLN A 66 -9.83 16.41 -3.28
C GLN A 66 -9.73 16.03 -4.76
N GLN A 67 -10.77 16.35 -5.52
CA GLN A 67 -10.79 16.08 -6.96
C GLN A 67 -9.59 16.73 -7.68
N ARG A 68 -9.31 18.01 -7.40
CA ARG A 68 -8.17 18.71 -7.98
C ARG A 68 -6.83 18.10 -7.62
N LEU A 69 -6.70 17.58 -6.39
CA LEU A 69 -5.48 16.93 -5.92
C LEU A 69 -5.28 15.60 -6.64
N GLN A 70 -6.33 14.80 -6.78
CA GLN A 70 -6.32 13.55 -7.55
C GLN A 70 -6.01 13.79 -9.04
N GLU A 71 -6.67 14.77 -9.67
CA GLU A 71 -6.41 15.14 -11.07
C GLU A 71 -4.95 15.57 -11.29
N ARG A 72 -4.39 16.30 -10.33
CA ARG A 72 -2.99 16.72 -10.41
C ARG A 72 -2.05 15.54 -10.21
N ALA A 73 -2.31 14.69 -9.21
CA ALA A 73 -1.54 13.48 -8.98
C ALA A 73 -1.50 12.62 -10.25
N HIS A 74 -2.64 12.37 -10.86
CA HIS A 74 -2.73 11.65 -12.13
C HIS A 74 -1.89 12.29 -13.26
N LYS A 75 -1.95 13.63 -13.43
CA LYS A 75 -1.16 14.34 -14.46
C LYS A 75 0.34 14.18 -14.28
N VAL A 76 0.81 13.95 -13.06
CA VAL A 76 2.23 13.75 -12.75
C VAL A 76 2.57 12.28 -12.51
N GLY A 77 1.63 11.37 -12.76
CA GLY A 77 1.80 9.92 -12.66
C GLY A 77 1.92 9.41 -11.23
N LYS A 78 1.14 9.97 -10.31
CA LYS A 78 1.02 9.55 -8.91
C LYS A 78 -0.30 8.83 -8.68
N CYS A 79 -0.31 7.78 -7.84
CA CYS A 79 -1.52 7.14 -7.34
C CYS A 79 -2.21 8.03 -6.29
N GLY A 80 -3.55 8.00 -6.21
CA GLY A 80 -4.39 8.64 -5.19
C GLY A 80 -4.11 10.11 -4.87
N GLY A 81 -2.86 10.48 -4.70
CA GLY A 81 -2.36 11.84 -4.47
C GLY A 81 -2.47 12.34 -3.03
N PHE A 82 -3.13 11.62 -2.15
CA PHE A 82 -3.24 11.97 -0.73
C PHE A 82 -3.62 10.73 0.08
N GLU A 83 -3.43 10.84 1.37
CA GLU A 83 -3.93 9.89 2.35
C GLU A 83 -4.99 10.55 3.24
N ASP A 84 -6.09 9.85 3.46
CA ASP A 84 -7.21 10.29 4.29
C ASP A 84 -6.95 10.00 5.77
N LEU A 85 -6.84 11.04 6.58
CA LEU A 85 -6.63 10.94 8.02
C LEU A 85 -7.92 11.05 8.84
N SER A 86 -9.10 10.96 8.22
CA SER A 86 -10.38 11.11 8.91
C SER A 86 -10.56 10.12 10.07
N GLN A 87 -9.90 8.96 9.99
CA GLN A 87 -9.93 7.96 11.05
C GLN A 87 -8.94 8.26 12.19
N ASP A 88 -8.04 9.23 12.03
CA ASP A 88 -7.05 9.62 13.03
C ASP A 88 -7.48 10.82 13.89
N MET A 89 -8.77 11.05 14.00
CA MET A 89 -9.37 12.15 14.79
C MET A 89 -8.89 12.17 16.26
N GLY A 90 -8.41 11.07 16.79
CA GLY A 90 -7.78 10.99 18.11
C GLY A 90 -6.45 11.77 18.17
N LEU A 91 -5.62 11.67 17.15
CA LEU A 91 -4.38 12.43 17.00
C LEU A 91 -4.65 13.92 16.81
N MET A 92 -5.70 14.28 16.07
CA MET A 92 -6.12 15.67 15.86
C MET A 92 -6.56 16.35 17.15
N SER A 93 -7.07 15.60 18.14
CA SER A 93 -7.47 16.15 19.45
C SER A 93 -6.28 16.51 20.33
N LEU A 94 -5.09 15.94 20.05
CA LEU A 94 -3.83 16.19 20.75
C LEU A 94 -3.01 17.33 20.12
N GLY A 95 -3.43 17.84 18.94
CA GLY A 95 -2.77 18.94 18.23
C GLY A 95 -1.73 18.49 17.21
N PHE A 96 -1.38 19.38 16.29
CA PHE A 96 -0.40 19.18 15.21
C PHE A 96 0.99 18.82 15.72
N ASP A 97 1.40 19.39 16.84
CA ASP A 97 2.72 19.15 17.44
C ASP A 97 2.91 17.69 17.79
N HIS A 98 1.86 16.99 18.23
CA HIS A 98 1.95 15.56 18.55
C HIS A 98 2.12 14.68 17.29
N MET A 99 1.50 15.04 16.17
CA MET A 99 1.65 14.33 14.91
C MET A 99 3.06 14.52 14.33
N LEU A 100 3.58 15.76 14.37
CA LEU A 100 4.94 16.07 13.97
C LEU A 100 5.97 15.40 14.88
N THR A 101 5.71 15.33 16.19
CA THR A 101 6.54 14.60 17.15
C THR A 101 6.52 13.10 16.86
N SER A 102 5.36 12.53 16.53
CA SER A 102 5.26 11.11 16.16
C SER A 102 6.04 10.80 14.87
N MET A 103 6.00 11.67 13.87
CA MET A 103 6.79 11.53 12.64
C MET A 103 8.30 11.71 12.92
N ALA A 104 8.67 12.66 13.79
CA ALA A 104 10.05 12.86 14.24
C ALA A 104 10.57 11.68 15.06
N ASP A 105 9.73 11.08 15.91
CA ASP A 105 10.06 9.87 16.67
C ASP A 105 10.23 8.64 15.78
N MET A 106 9.43 8.49 14.73
CA MET A 106 9.61 7.44 13.72
C MET A 106 10.94 7.62 12.98
N LYS A 107 11.27 8.87 12.59
CA LYS A 107 12.54 9.22 11.97
C LYS A 107 13.73 8.96 12.91
N ALA A 108 13.62 9.36 14.18
CA ALA A 108 14.68 9.10 15.18
C ALA A 108 14.90 7.61 15.40
N LYS A 109 13.83 6.81 15.41
CA LYS A 109 13.91 5.35 15.44
C LYS A 109 14.56 4.79 14.18
N GLU A 110 14.18 5.28 13.00
CA GLU A 110 14.79 4.86 11.74
C GLU A 110 16.28 5.24 11.68
N GLU A 111 16.67 6.43 12.12
CA GLU A 111 18.07 6.83 12.26
C GLU A 111 18.82 5.97 13.27
N LEU A 112 18.19 5.56 14.37
CA LEU A 112 18.78 4.65 15.35
C LEU A 112 19.01 3.25 14.74
N TYR A 113 18.06 2.76 13.96
CA TYR A 113 18.17 1.51 13.21
C TYR A 113 19.23 1.61 12.10
N SER A 114 19.34 2.74 11.41
CA SER A 114 20.32 2.96 10.34
C SER A 114 21.77 3.14 10.89
N ARG A 115 21.92 3.53 12.15
CA ARG A 115 23.22 3.65 12.84
C ARG A 115 23.71 2.35 13.47
N ALA A 116 22.82 1.41 13.73
CA ALA A 116 23.27 0.07 14.08
C ALA A 116 23.98 -0.48 12.84
N PRO A 117 25.25 -0.96 12.96
CA PRO A 117 25.90 -1.53 11.80
C PRO A 117 25.07 -2.72 11.35
N PHE A 118 24.34 -2.52 10.26
CA PHE A 118 23.72 -3.59 9.55
C PHE A 118 24.86 -4.50 9.12
N ARG A 119 25.13 -5.52 9.91
CA ARG A 119 25.70 -6.69 9.29
C ARG A 119 24.63 -7.13 8.29
N ALA A 120 24.82 -6.74 7.02
CA ALA A 120 24.17 -7.44 5.96
C ALA A 120 24.39 -8.91 6.27
N LEU A 121 23.40 -9.52 6.92
CA LEU A 121 23.35 -10.97 6.98
C LEU A 121 23.38 -11.33 5.51
N ALA A 122 24.54 -11.83 5.06
CA ALA A 122 24.61 -12.44 3.74
C ALA A 122 23.48 -13.47 3.78
N LEU A 123 22.36 -13.12 3.17
CA LEU A 123 21.20 -14.00 3.12
C LEU A 123 21.72 -15.26 2.44
N MET A 124 21.87 -16.32 3.20
CA MET A 124 22.42 -17.57 2.64
C MET A 124 21.35 -18.23 1.78
N ALA A 125 21.74 -18.59 0.57
CA ALA A 125 20.82 -19.27 -0.33
C ALA A 125 20.33 -20.60 0.29
N GLU A 126 19.04 -20.67 0.57
CA GLU A 126 18.41 -21.90 1.07
C GLU A 126 17.80 -22.68 -0.10
N PRO A 127 18.16 -23.99 -0.26
CA PRO A 127 17.63 -24.81 -1.36
C PRO A 127 16.10 -24.86 -1.41
N LYS A 128 15.44 -24.85 -0.24
CA LYS A 128 13.97 -24.85 -0.16
C LYS A 128 13.36 -23.57 -0.75
N ILE A 129 13.95 -22.42 -0.43
CA ILE A 129 13.50 -21.13 -0.99
C ILE A 129 13.75 -21.16 -2.49
N GLN A 130 14.94 -21.55 -2.95
CA GLN A 130 15.24 -21.60 -4.38
C GLN A 130 14.27 -22.53 -5.14
N THR A 131 13.90 -23.67 -4.56
CA THR A 131 12.89 -24.56 -5.16
C THR A 131 11.54 -23.87 -5.29
N ALA A 132 11.07 -23.22 -4.22
CA ALA A 132 9.80 -22.46 -4.24
C ALA A 132 9.83 -21.32 -5.28
N LEU A 133 10.94 -20.62 -5.42
CA LEU A 133 11.09 -19.54 -6.42
C LEU A 133 11.02 -20.06 -7.87
N ASN A 134 11.39 -21.30 -8.11
CA ASN A 134 11.31 -21.93 -9.43
C ASN A 134 9.87 -22.35 -9.80
N GLU A 135 8.97 -22.46 -8.81
CA GLU A 135 7.54 -22.76 -9.01
C GLU A 135 6.70 -21.55 -9.41
N VAL A 136 7.27 -20.34 -9.41
CA VAL A 136 6.57 -19.12 -9.83
C VAL A 136 6.26 -19.18 -11.32
N SER A 137 4.98 -19.11 -11.67
CA SER A 137 4.49 -19.29 -13.03
C SER A 137 4.06 -17.97 -13.69
N GLU A 138 4.69 -17.66 -14.82
CA GLU A 138 4.27 -16.55 -15.68
C GLU A 138 2.82 -16.70 -16.15
N GLU A 139 2.41 -17.92 -16.50
CA GLU A 139 1.07 -18.22 -16.99
C GLU A 139 0.01 -18.01 -15.92
N ASN A 140 0.28 -18.43 -14.67
CA ASN A 140 -0.62 -18.18 -13.56
C ASN A 140 -0.80 -16.67 -13.30
N LEU A 141 0.29 -15.91 -13.24
CA LEU A 141 0.24 -14.46 -13.08
C LEU A 141 -0.60 -13.80 -14.18
N ARG A 142 -0.35 -14.18 -15.44
CA ARG A 142 -1.14 -13.69 -16.59
C ARG A 142 -2.63 -14.01 -16.42
N SER A 143 -2.95 -15.24 -16.02
CA SER A 143 -4.32 -15.67 -15.80
C SER A 143 -5.01 -14.89 -14.67
N TYR A 144 -4.31 -14.66 -13.54
CA TYR A 144 -4.86 -13.89 -12.42
C TYR A 144 -5.07 -12.42 -12.77
N VAL A 145 -4.09 -11.77 -13.41
CA VAL A 145 -4.23 -10.38 -13.85
C VAL A 145 -5.37 -10.24 -14.85
N GLN A 146 -5.45 -11.12 -15.86
CA GLN A 146 -6.53 -11.12 -16.84
C GLN A 146 -7.90 -11.32 -16.19
N TRP A 147 -7.99 -12.21 -15.21
CA TRP A 147 -9.22 -12.45 -14.48
C TRP A 147 -9.64 -11.23 -13.65
N LEU A 148 -8.72 -10.62 -12.89
CA LEU A 148 -9.02 -9.44 -12.08
C LEU A 148 -9.35 -8.22 -12.94
N SER A 149 -8.65 -8.01 -14.04
CA SER A 149 -8.89 -6.89 -14.94
C SER A 149 -10.11 -7.08 -15.86
N ALA A 150 -10.72 -8.28 -15.88
CA ALA A 150 -11.96 -8.55 -16.60
C ALA A 150 -13.21 -8.04 -15.86
N PHE A 151 -13.12 -7.75 -14.55
CA PHE A 151 -14.20 -7.01 -13.87
C PHE A 151 -14.33 -5.62 -14.51
N PRO A 152 -15.56 -5.15 -14.79
CA PRO A 152 -15.75 -3.81 -15.37
C PRO A 152 -15.04 -2.71 -14.58
N ASN A 153 -15.07 -2.82 -13.27
CA ASN A 153 -14.26 -2.06 -12.32
C ASN A 153 -14.23 -2.80 -10.97
N ARG A 154 -13.26 -2.45 -10.13
CA ARG A 154 -13.14 -2.91 -8.75
C ARG A 154 -13.28 -1.75 -7.76
N THR A 155 -13.91 -0.66 -8.19
CA THR A 155 -14.02 0.60 -7.45
C THR A 155 -14.75 0.43 -6.13
N ALA A 156 -14.18 0.94 -5.05
CA ALA A 156 -14.75 0.92 -3.71
C ALA A 156 -16.06 1.71 -3.59
N THR A 157 -16.31 2.65 -4.51
CA THR A 157 -17.53 3.48 -4.56
C THR A 157 -18.60 2.95 -5.49
N SER A 158 -18.42 1.76 -6.09
CA SER A 158 -19.42 1.16 -6.97
C SER A 158 -20.70 0.76 -6.21
N ALA A 159 -21.76 0.43 -6.96
CA ALA A 159 -23.00 -0.07 -6.37
C ALA A 159 -22.85 -1.46 -5.72
N GLN A 160 -21.84 -2.24 -6.15
CA GLN A 160 -21.53 -3.57 -5.63
C GLN A 160 -20.01 -3.66 -5.33
N PRO A 161 -19.50 -2.93 -4.32
CA PRO A 161 -18.08 -2.77 -4.10
C PRO A 161 -17.39 -4.07 -3.64
N ASN A 162 -18.16 -5.07 -3.20
CA ASN A 162 -17.64 -6.34 -2.67
C ASN A 162 -17.79 -7.52 -3.65
N TYR A 163 -18.36 -7.30 -4.85
CA TYR A 163 -18.58 -8.42 -5.78
C TYR A 163 -17.28 -9.14 -6.13
N HIS A 164 -16.25 -8.42 -6.53
CA HIS A 164 -14.93 -8.99 -6.86
C HIS A 164 -14.18 -9.52 -5.62
N VAL A 165 -14.43 -8.95 -4.42
CA VAL A 165 -13.88 -9.44 -3.14
C VAL A 165 -14.42 -10.83 -2.82
N THR A 166 -15.75 -11.00 -2.91
CA THR A 166 -16.41 -12.29 -2.66
C THR A 166 -16.03 -13.34 -3.71
N GLU A 167 -15.93 -12.98 -5.00
CA GLU A 167 -15.45 -13.87 -6.05
C GLU A 167 -14.01 -14.33 -5.78
N MET A 168 -13.15 -13.40 -5.36
CA MET A 168 -11.78 -13.72 -5.00
C MET A 168 -11.72 -14.63 -3.77
N LYS A 169 -12.49 -14.33 -2.72
CA LYS A 169 -12.59 -15.18 -1.52
C LYS A 169 -12.96 -16.61 -1.89
N THR A 170 -13.99 -16.80 -2.72
CA THR A 170 -14.43 -18.14 -3.18
C THR A 170 -13.30 -18.89 -3.88
N ARG A 171 -12.55 -18.20 -4.74
CA ARG A 171 -11.40 -18.80 -5.45
C ARG A 171 -10.26 -19.18 -4.48
N LEU A 172 -9.97 -18.34 -3.50
CA LEU A 172 -8.94 -18.60 -2.49
C LEU A 172 -9.36 -19.71 -1.52
N GLU A 173 -10.64 -19.80 -1.13
CA GLU A 173 -11.17 -20.90 -0.32
C GLU A 173 -10.95 -22.25 -1.00
N ALA A 174 -11.20 -22.33 -2.31
CA ALA A 174 -10.93 -23.54 -3.09
C ALA A 174 -9.43 -23.91 -3.12
N MET A 175 -8.55 -22.91 -3.19
CA MET A 175 -7.10 -23.11 -3.14
C MET A 175 -6.64 -23.56 -1.75
N LEU A 176 -7.13 -22.93 -0.70
CA LEU A 176 -6.79 -23.19 0.71
C LEU A 176 -7.23 -24.60 1.15
N ALA A 177 -8.38 -25.06 0.67
CA ALA A 177 -8.92 -26.40 1.01
C ALA A 177 -7.99 -27.56 0.61
N GLY A 178 -7.09 -27.34 -0.35
CA GLY A 178 -6.07 -28.32 -0.77
C GLY A 178 -4.80 -28.32 0.08
N GLY A 179 -4.62 -27.34 0.96
CA GLY A 179 -3.43 -27.18 1.79
C GLY A 179 -3.52 -27.90 3.14
N SER A 180 -2.36 -28.08 3.79
CA SER A 180 -2.26 -28.67 5.13
C SER A 180 -1.97 -27.65 6.24
N ILE A 181 -1.70 -26.40 5.89
CA ILE A 181 -1.39 -25.33 6.82
C ILE A 181 -2.71 -24.82 7.45
N PRO A 182 -2.84 -24.72 8.79
CA PRO A 182 -3.99 -24.09 9.41
C PRO A 182 -4.15 -22.65 8.92
N TYR A 183 -5.34 -22.30 8.47
CA TYR A 183 -5.62 -20.99 7.90
C TYR A 183 -6.92 -20.37 8.40
N GLN A 184 -7.05 -19.07 8.20
CA GLN A 184 -8.27 -18.31 8.30
C GLN A 184 -8.45 -17.50 7.02
N ILE A 185 -9.69 -17.30 6.58
CA ILE A 185 -10.02 -16.41 5.45
C ILE A 185 -11.28 -15.63 5.79
N GLU A 186 -11.23 -14.32 5.66
CA GLU A 186 -12.34 -13.44 5.99
C GLU A 186 -12.39 -12.19 5.11
N GLU A 187 -13.57 -11.65 4.96
CA GLU A 187 -13.79 -10.29 4.46
C GLU A 187 -13.92 -9.36 5.65
N ILE A 188 -13.02 -8.39 5.77
CA ILE A 188 -13.00 -7.42 6.87
C ILE A 188 -13.77 -6.18 6.44
N PRO A 189 -14.94 -5.88 7.07
CA PRO A 189 -15.67 -4.66 6.80
C PRO A 189 -14.99 -3.44 7.43
N HIS A 190 -15.13 -2.29 6.78
CA HIS A 190 -14.57 -1.02 7.20
C HIS A 190 -15.63 0.00 7.59
N LYS A 191 -15.25 0.98 8.40
CA LYS A 191 -16.12 2.12 8.75
C LYS A 191 -16.00 3.25 7.72
N SER A 192 -14.84 3.38 7.09
CA SER A 192 -14.49 4.45 6.15
C SER A 192 -14.89 4.16 4.71
N THR A 193 -15.11 2.90 4.36
CA THR A 193 -15.50 2.46 3.01
C THR A 193 -16.51 1.32 3.06
N LYS A 194 -17.28 1.16 1.96
CA LYS A 194 -18.22 0.04 1.81
C LYS A 194 -17.55 -1.22 1.26
N GLN A 195 -16.36 -1.10 0.71
CA GLN A 195 -15.58 -2.24 0.23
C GLN A 195 -14.91 -2.92 1.41
N ASN A 196 -14.89 -4.25 1.39
CA ASN A 196 -14.21 -5.07 2.39
C ASN A 196 -12.78 -5.36 1.94
N THR A 197 -11.85 -5.45 2.89
CA THR A 197 -10.54 -6.05 2.66
C THR A 197 -10.65 -7.56 2.74
N LEU A 198 -10.04 -8.27 1.80
CA LEU A 198 -9.90 -9.73 1.91
C LEU A 198 -8.61 -10.07 2.65
N HIS A 199 -8.72 -10.94 3.64
CA HIS A 199 -7.62 -11.37 4.49
C HIS A 199 -7.50 -12.89 4.48
N VAL A 200 -6.27 -13.38 4.31
CA VAL A 200 -5.90 -14.78 4.51
C VAL A 200 -4.78 -14.82 5.54
N ARG A 201 -4.98 -15.63 6.58
CA ARG A 201 -3.97 -15.91 7.60
C ARG A 201 -3.51 -17.36 7.51
N LEU A 202 -2.21 -17.56 7.31
CA LEU A 202 -1.54 -18.84 7.51
C LEU A 202 -0.97 -18.87 8.91
N VAL A 203 -1.51 -19.73 9.78
CA VAL A 203 -1.15 -19.72 11.21
C VAL A 203 0.25 -20.28 11.42
N GLY A 204 1.07 -19.55 12.15
CA GLY A 204 2.42 -19.96 12.53
C GLY A 204 2.42 -21.13 13.50
N LYS A 205 3.41 -22.02 13.36
CA LYS A 205 3.51 -23.24 14.18
C LYS A 205 4.01 -22.97 15.59
N ASP A 206 5.18 -22.32 15.72
CA ASP A 206 5.86 -22.18 17.00
C ASP A 206 5.81 -20.74 17.53
N ARG A 207 5.60 -19.76 16.64
CA ARG A 207 5.52 -18.33 16.96
C ARG A 207 4.31 -17.67 16.29
N PRO A 208 3.07 -18.13 16.63
CA PRO A 208 1.85 -17.66 15.96
C PRO A 208 1.54 -16.18 16.23
N ASN A 209 2.13 -15.59 17.26
CA ASN A 209 1.93 -14.19 17.59
C ASN A 209 2.89 -13.23 16.88
N GLU A 210 3.96 -13.74 16.28
CA GLU A 210 4.88 -12.97 15.43
C GLU A 210 4.37 -13.05 13.98
N ILE A 211 4.18 -11.89 13.33
CA ILE A 211 3.42 -11.80 12.09
C ILE A 211 4.29 -11.20 10.97
N ILE A 212 4.28 -11.85 9.82
CA ILE A 212 4.75 -11.30 8.55
C ILE A 212 3.53 -10.90 7.75
N VAL A 213 3.47 -9.66 7.26
CA VAL A 213 2.36 -9.15 6.45
C VAL A 213 2.80 -9.03 5.00
N LEU A 214 1.98 -9.56 4.10
CA LEU A 214 2.08 -9.38 2.65
C LEU A 214 0.82 -8.65 2.20
N GLY A 215 0.93 -7.54 1.49
CA GLY A 215 -0.22 -6.73 1.11
C GLY A 215 -0.17 -6.23 -0.32
N GLY A 216 -1.34 -5.95 -0.85
CA GLY A 216 -1.60 -5.26 -2.10
C GLY A 216 -3.05 -4.81 -2.11
N HIS A 217 -3.40 -3.73 -2.78
CA HIS A 217 -4.81 -3.35 -2.83
C HIS A 217 -5.58 -4.09 -3.93
N LEU A 218 -6.90 -4.17 -3.76
CA LEU A 218 -7.76 -4.89 -4.68
C LEU A 218 -8.61 -3.96 -5.54
N ASP A 219 -8.88 -2.75 -5.06
CA ASP A 219 -9.67 -1.79 -5.81
C ASP A 219 -8.92 -1.24 -7.04
N SER A 220 -9.67 -0.60 -7.90
CA SER A 220 -9.16 0.12 -9.08
C SER A 220 -10.04 1.32 -9.36
N ILE A 221 -9.53 2.36 -9.99
CA ILE A 221 -10.31 3.55 -10.33
C ILE A 221 -10.13 3.97 -11.79
N ASN A 222 -11.05 4.83 -12.24
CA ASN A 222 -10.91 5.54 -13.50
C ASN A 222 -11.24 7.02 -13.26
N GLN A 223 -10.20 7.84 -13.32
CA GLN A 223 -10.29 9.29 -13.11
C GLN A 223 -10.46 10.08 -14.42
N SER A 224 -10.69 9.40 -15.55
CA SER A 224 -10.94 10.06 -16.82
C SER A 224 -12.15 11.01 -16.73
N TRP A 225 -12.11 12.10 -17.46
CA TRP A 225 -13.21 13.10 -17.51
C TRP A 225 -14.56 12.41 -17.73
N GLY A 226 -15.50 12.66 -16.81
CA GLY A 226 -16.83 12.04 -16.83
C GLY A 226 -16.97 10.75 -16.02
N GLY A 227 -15.91 10.31 -15.30
CA GLY A 227 -15.93 9.13 -14.44
C GLY A 227 -16.23 7.86 -15.25
N GLY A 228 -15.23 7.31 -15.91
CA GLY A 228 -15.41 6.11 -16.75
C GLY A 228 -15.95 4.94 -15.94
N LYS A 229 -16.96 4.22 -16.47
CA LYS A 229 -17.52 3.02 -15.83
C LYS A 229 -16.55 1.84 -15.84
N THR A 230 -15.48 1.91 -16.64
CA THR A 230 -14.52 0.84 -16.85
C THR A 230 -13.19 1.23 -16.21
N ALA A 231 -12.76 0.46 -15.23
CA ALA A 231 -11.49 0.60 -14.51
C ALA A 231 -10.84 -0.78 -14.40
N PRO A 232 -10.18 -1.28 -15.47
CA PRO A 232 -9.61 -2.63 -15.47
C PRO A 232 -8.52 -2.80 -14.41
N GLY A 233 -7.67 -1.76 -14.21
CA GLY A 233 -6.60 -1.78 -13.22
C GLY A 233 -5.73 -3.02 -13.37
N ALA A 234 -5.21 -3.29 -14.58
CA ALA A 234 -4.43 -4.51 -14.83
C ALA A 234 -3.08 -4.44 -14.14
N ASP A 235 -2.46 -3.28 -14.17
CA ASP A 235 -1.23 -3.01 -13.46
C ASP A 235 -1.52 -2.50 -12.06
N ASP A 236 -2.42 -1.55 -11.93
CA ASP A 236 -2.86 -0.88 -10.71
C ASP A 236 -4.27 -1.34 -10.28
N ASN A 237 -4.42 -2.37 -9.37
CA ASN A 237 -3.36 -3.22 -8.86
C ASN A 237 -3.76 -4.71 -8.96
N ALA A 238 -4.26 -5.14 -10.15
CA ALA A 238 -4.44 -6.58 -10.36
C ALA A 238 -3.08 -7.30 -10.39
N SER A 239 -1.99 -6.61 -10.76
CA SER A 239 -0.66 -7.19 -10.84
C SER A 239 -0.11 -7.56 -9.46
N GLY A 240 -0.08 -6.65 -8.49
CA GLY A 240 0.33 -6.93 -7.12
C GLY A 240 -0.59 -7.93 -6.44
N SER A 241 -1.91 -7.81 -6.66
CA SER A 241 -2.90 -8.79 -6.20
C SER A 241 -2.63 -10.19 -6.73
N ALA A 242 -2.27 -10.33 -8.01
CA ALA A 242 -1.91 -11.61 -8.65
C ALA A 242 -0.62 -12.20 -8.07
N ASN A 243 0.37 -11.37 -7.79
CA ASN A 243 1.61 -11.81 -7.14
C ASN A 243 1.33 -12.44 -5.76
N LEU A 244 0.42 -11.87 -4.99
CA LEU A 244 0.02 -12.41 -3.69
C LEU A 244 -0.74 -13.75 -3.83
N ILE A 245 -1.62 -13.89 -4.83
CA ILE A 245 -2.31 -15.16 -5.11
C ILE A 245 -1.30 -16.25 -5.47
N GLU A 246 -0.34 -15.95 -6.34
CA GLU A 246 0.68 -16.89 -6.75
C GLU A 246 1.62 -17.25 -5.59
N ALA A 247 1.99 -16.27 -4.75
CA ALA A 247 2.76 -16.53 -3.54
C ALA A 247 2.00 -17.44 -2.57
N LEU A 248 0.70 -17.20 -2.34
CA LEU A 248 -0.14 -18.05 -1.50
C LEU A 248 -0.18 -19.50 -2.05
N ARG A 249 -0.40 -19.68 -3.35
CA ARG A 249 -0.41 -21.01 -4.00
C ARG A 249 0.86 -21.79 -3.69
N ILE A 250 2.01 -21.16 -3.78
CA ILE A 250 3.30 -21.80 -3.55
C ILE A 250 3.53 -22.04 -2.05
N LEU A 251 3.16 -21.09 -1.20
CA LEU A 251 3.30 -21.22 0.26
C LEU A 251 2.47 -22.40 0.81
N LEU A 252 1.28 -22.67 0.25
CA LEU A 252 0.44 -23.79 0.66
C LEU A 252 1.08 -25.17 0.39
N ALA A 253 2.03 -25.25 -0.53
CA ALA A 253 2.80 -26.45 -0.79
C ALA A 253 4.05 -26.58 0.10
N GLN A 254 4.35 -25.58 0.92
CA GLN A 254 5.47 -25.57 1.84
C GLN A 254 5.09 -26.11 3.23
N PRO A 255 6.06 -26.50 4.06
CA PRO A 255 5.81 -26.76 5.48
C PRO A 255 5.20 -25.54 6.18
N GLN A 256 4.38 -25.79 7.21
CA GLN A 256 3.80 -24.73 8.03
C GLN A 256 4.90 -23.80 8.54
N PRO A 257 4.77 -22.47 8.33
CA PRO A 257 5.77 -21.50 8.77
C PRO A 257 5.84 -21.42 10.30
N GLN A 258 6.96 -20.96 10.83
CA GLN A 258 7.12 -20.79 12.28
C GLN A 258 6.33 -19.58 12.79
N ARG A 259 6.31 -18.47 12.01
CA ARG A 259 5.54 -17.26 12.25
C ARG A 259 4.26 -17.29 11.43
N THR A 260 3.26 -16.55 11.88
CA THR A 260 2.04 -16.30 11.11
C THR A 260 2.34 -15.44 9.88
N ILE A 261 1.72 -15.77 8.76
CA ILE A 261 1.76 -14.97 7.54
C ILE A 261 0.34 -14.46 7.30
N ASP A 262 0.16 -13.15 7.35
CA ASP A 262 -1.09 -12.47 7.00
C ASP A 262 -0.97 -11.91 5.57
N ILE A 263 -1.93 -12.23 4.72
CA ILE A 263 -1.99 -11.74 3.34
C ILE A 263 -3.24 -10.91 3.19
N PHE A 264 -3.08 -9.64 2.80
CA PHE A 264 -4.18 -8.70 2.63
C PHE A 264 -4.32 -8.26 1.18
N TRP A 265 -5.57 -8.21 0.73
CA TRP A 265 -6.00 -7.48 -0.45
C TRP A 265 -6.85 -6.30 0.05
N TYR A 266 -6.20 -5.14 0.21
CA TYR A 266 -6.78 -3.98 0.86
C TYR A 266 -7.91 -3.37 0.04
N ALA A 267 -8.88 -2.79 0.75
CA ALA A 267 -9.99 -2.05 0.20
C ALA A 267 -9.67 -0.56 0.08
N ALA A 268 -10.18 0.08 -0.97
CA ALA A 268 -10.23 1.53 -1.11
C ALA A 268 -8.89 2.24 -0.87
N GLU A 269 -7.81 1.66 -1.39
CA GLU A 269 -6.48 2.30 -1.43
C GLU A 269 -6.57 3.62 -2.20
N GLU A 270 -7.18 3.56 -3.38
CA GLU A 270 -7.38 4.64 -4.35
C GLU A 270 -8.22 5.82 -3.81
N ASN A 271 -8.88 5.61 -2.68
CA ASN A 271 -9.66 6.63 -1.99
C ASN A 271 -8.92 7.24 -0.79
N GLY A 272 -7.62 6.94 -0.64
CA GLY A 272 -6.74 7.47 0.40
C GLY A 272 -6.37 6.47 1.48
N LEU A 273 -6.01 5.25 1.10
CA LEU A 273 -5.49 4.15 1.94
C LEU A 273 -6.48 3.69 3.02
N LEU A 274 -7.80 3.74 2.75
CA LEU A 274 -8.83 3.62 3.80
C LEU A 274 -8.79 2.27 4.51
N GLY A 275 -8.71 1.17 3.76
CA GLY A 275 -8.72 -0.18 4.31
C GLY A 275 -7.47 -0.51 5.11
N SER A 276 -6.30 -0.25 4.54
CA SER A 276 -5.03 -0.50 5.23
C SER A 276 -4.84 0.34 6.48
N ALA A 277 -5.33 1.60 6.46
CA ALA A 277 -5.27 2.46 7.63
C ALA A 277 -6.07 1.90 8.81
N GLU A 278 -7.31 1.41 8.57
CA GLU A 278 -8.10 0.77 9.63
C GLU A 278 -7.46 -0.53 10.13
N ILE A 279 -6.91 -1.35 9.24
CA ILE A 279 -6.25 -2.61 9.60
C ILE A 279 -4.98 -2.34 10.42
N ALA A 280 -4.07 -1.51 9.94
CA ALA A 280 -2.83 -1.20 10.64
C ALA A 280 -3.11 -0.61 12.03
N LYS A 281 -4.14 0.23 12.16
CA LYS A 281 -4.59 0.80 13.43
C LYS A 281 -5.16 -0.26 14.36
N SER A 282 -5.93 -1.23 13.83
CA SER A 282 -6.47 -2.34 14.65
C SER A 282 -5.34 -3.23 15.18
N TYR A 283 -4.32 -3.52 14.37
CA TYR A 283 -3.13 -4.26 14.80
C TYR A 283 -2.36 -3.50 15.87
N LYS A 284 -2.20 -2.18 15.72
CA LYS A 284 -1.58 -1.33 16.74
C LYS A 284 -2.36 -1.34 18.06
N ALA A 285 -3.68 -1.23 18.00
CA ALA A 285 -4.54 -1.27 19.19
C ALA A 285 -4.48 -2.64 19.90
N ALA A 286 -4.30 -3.72 19.16
CA ALA A 286 -4.10 -5.07 19.68
C ALA A 286 -2.66 -5.34 20.14
N ASN A 287 -1.73 -4.39 20.02
CA ASN A 287 -0.30 -4.58 20.25
C ASN A 287 0.28 -5.79 19.48
N ALA A 288 -0.20 -5.99 18.25
CA ALA A 288 0.26 -7.09 17.40
C ALA A 288 1.76 -6.98 17.10
N ASP A 289 2.46 -8.11 17.15
CA ASP A 289 3.90 -8.21 16.93
C ASP A 289 4.19 -8.41 15.43
N VAL A 290 4.06 -7.34 14.65
CA VAL A 290 4.34 -7.37 13.20
C VAL A 290 5.83 -7.14 12.97
N ILE A 291 6.49 -8.17 12.46
CA ILE A 291 7.93 -8.19 12.21
C ILE A 291 8.29 -7.41 10.95
N ALA A 292 7.49 -7.57 9.89
CA ALA A 292 7.73 -6.92 8.61
C ALA A 292 6.45 -6.88 7.76
N VAL A 293 6.31 -5.85 6.96
CA VAL A 293 5.22 -5.63 6.01
C VAL A 293 5.80 -5.45 4.62
N LEU A 294 5.29 -6.20 3.64
CA LEU A 294 5.55 -6.03 2.23
C LEU A 294 4.30 -5.49 1.55
N GLN A 295 4.43 -4.42 0.78
CA GLN A 295 3.40 -3.94 -0.14
C GLN A 295 3.80 -4.23 -1.57
N LEU A 296 2.90 -4.83 -2.33
CA LEU A 296 3.02 -5.05 -3.77
C LEU A 296 1.94 -4.22 -4.49
N ASP A 297 2.41 -3.25 -5.23
CA ASP A 297 1.58 -2.29 -5.92
C ASP A 297 2.28 -1.88 -7.21
N MET A 298 1.61 -2.16 -8.35
CA MET A 298 2.16 -2.02 -9.70
C MET A 298 3.45 -2.83 -9.89
N THR A 299 3.32 -3.96 -10.58
CA THR A 299 4.42 -4.93 -10.71
C THR A 299 4.61 -5.43 -12.15
N LEU A 300 3.85 -4.85 -13.12
CA LEU A 300 3.71 -5.44 -14.46
C LEU A 300 4.42 -4.65 -15.57
N PHE A 301 4.71 -3.35 -15.34
CA PHE A 301 5.25 -2.46 -16.37
C PHE A 301 6.73 -2.14 -16.12
N PRO A 302 7.70 -2.70 -16.88
CA PRO A 302 9.13 -2.50 -16.68
C PRO A 302 9.61 -1.17 -17.30
N GLY A 303 9.01 -0.04 -16.93
CA GLY A 303 9.24 1.26 -17.59
C GLY A 303 10.63 1.87 -17.37
N SER A 304 11.43 1.30 -16.47
CA SER A 304 12.86 1.67 -16.30
C SER A 304 13.81 0.62 -16.84
N GLY A 305 13.28 -0.39 -17.52
CA GLY A 305 14.01 -1.52 -18.07
C GLY A 305 13.60 -2.84 -17.44
N GLU A 306 13.75 -3.91 -18.21
CA GLU A 306 13.44 -5.27 -17.74
C GLU A 306 14.30 -5.60 -16.51
N PHE A 307 13.67 -6.16 -15.48
CA PHE A 307 14.31 -6.51 -14.20
C PHE A 307 14.95 -5.32 -13.45
N VAL A 308 14.40 -4.11 -13.58
CA VAL A 308 14.71 -2.97 -12.72
C VAL A 308 13.63 -2.85 -11.66
N ILE A 309 14.01 -2.89 -10.38
CA ILE A 309 13.12 -2.75 -9.22
C ILE A 309 13.37 -1.38 -8.61
N GLY A 310 12.33 -0.54 -8.48
CA GLY A 310 12.36 0.66 -7.66
C GLY A 310 12.26 0.28 -6.17
N SER A 311 13.19 0.74 -5.36
CA SER A 311 13.12 0.60 -3.90
C SER A 311 12.64 1.92 -3.33
N MET A 312 11.34 2.00 -2.98
CA MET A 312 10.76 3.24 -2.46
C MET A 312 11.27 3.53 -1.06
N ASN A 313 11.72 4.79 -0.86
CA ASN A 313 12.32 5.22 0.41
C ASN A 313 11.31 5.86 1.36
N ASP A 314 10.18 6.35 0.83
CA ASP A 314 9.14 7.01 1.63
C ASP A 314 8.33 5.97 2.40
N PHE A 315 8.12 6.21 3.69
CA PHE A 315 7.33 5.33 4.57
C PHE A 315 7.79 3.87 4.56
N THR A 316 9.06 3.61 4.28
CA THR A 316 9.67 2.28 4.31
C THR A 316 10.82 2.22 5.28
N SER A 317 11.15 1.05 5.77
CA SER A 317 12.20 0.86 6.77
C SER A 317 13.54 0.57 6.12
N ALA A 318 14.59 1.27 6.56
CA ALA A 318 15.93 1.16 5.99
C ALA A 318 16.43 -0.30 5.98
N TRP A 319 16.24 -1.04 7.08
CA TRP A 319 16.67 -2.41 7.17
C TRP A 319 15.93 -3.36 6.21
N LEU A 320 14.65 -3.10 5.89
CA LEU A 320 13.91 -3.89 4.90
C LEU A 320 14.38 -3.57 3.47
N ARG A 321 14.77 -2.33 3.18
CA ARG A 321 15.39 -1.99 1.89
C ARG A 321 16.75 -2.67 1.74
N ASP A 322 17.55 -2.74 2.80
CA ASP A 322 18.81 -3.48 2.79
C ASP A 322 18.57 -4.99 2.69
N TYR A 323 17.53 -5.50 3.35
CA TYR A 323 17.09 -6.88 3.21
C TYR A 323 16.64 -7.19 1.76
N LEU A 324 15.94 -6.27 1.09
CA LEU A 324 15.63 -6.38 -0.34
C LEU A 324 16.90 -6.50 -1.20
N LYS A 325 17.92 -5.70 -0.90
CA LYS A 325 19.23 -5.78 -1.60
C LYS A 325 19.90 -7.13 -1.36
N ALA A 326 19.90 -7.62 -0.11
CA ALA A 326 20.46 -8.93 0.22
C ALA A 326 19.72 -10.09 -0.46
N MET A 327 18.37 -10.08 -0.47
CA MET A 327 17.60 -11.11 -1.18
C MET A 327 17.80 -11.01 -2.69
N ASN A 328 17.97 -9.80 -3.22
CA ASN A 328 18.29 -9.61 -4.64
C ASN A 328 19.64 -10.21 -5.00
N ASP A 329 20.67 -9.95 -4.19
CA ASP A 329 22.01 -10.48 -4.41
C ASP A 329 22.06 -12.00 -4.31
N THR A 330 21.16 -12.58 -3.52
CA THR A 330 21.12 -14.04 -3.33
C THR A 330 20.26 -14.72 -4.41
N TYR A 331 19.04 -14.24 -4.65
CA TYR A 331 18.03 -14.97 -5.40
C TYR A 331 17.59 -14.33 -6.71
N LEU A 332 17.44 -12.98 -6.78
CA LEU A 332 16.71 -12.36 -7.88
C LEU A 332 17.60 -11.90 -9.03
N LYS A 333 18.76 -11.32 -8.71
CA LYS A 333 19.75 -10.79 -9.66
C LYS A 333 19.19 -9.66 -10.56
N ALA A 334 18.21 -8.92 -10.05
CA ALA A 334 17.65 -7.72 -10.68
C ALA A 334 18.52 -6.49 -10.41
N LYS A 335 18.24 -5.38 -11.08
CA LYS A 335 18.84 -4.08 -10.78
C LYS A 335 17.90 -3.35 -9.79
N ILE A 336 18.39 -3.05 -8.59
CA ILE A 336 17.66 -2.21 -7.63
C ILE A 336 18.08 -0.76 -7.80
N VAL A 337 17.10 0.14 -7.80
CA VAL A 337 17.27 1.60 -7.85
C VAL A 337 16.50 2.20 -6.68
N ASP A 338 17.20 2.89 -5.78
CA ASP A 338 16.55 3.64 -4.70
C ASP A 338 15.81 4.84 -5.30
N ASP A 339 14.53 5.00 -4.94
CA ASP A 339 13.67 6.07 -5.45
C ASP A 339 12.64 6.50 -4.38
N LYS A 340 11.81 7.47 -4.70
CA LYS A 340 10.78 7.99 -3.80
C LYS A 340 9.52 8.40 -4.57
N CYS A 341 8.36 8.27 -3.92
CA CYS A 341 7.09 8.79 -4.40
C CYS A 341 6.91 10.27 -4.05
N GLY A 342 7.42 10.70 -2.89
CA GLY A 342 7.22 12.02 -2.31
C GLY A 342 5.94 12.14 -1.45
N TYR A 343 5.25 11.03 -1.15
CA TYR A 343 4.06 10.95 -0.30
C TYR A 343 3.80 9.49 0.10
N GLY A 344 2.76 9.22 0.91
CA GLY A 344 2.31 7.85 1.21
C GLY A 344 1.56 7.25 0.02
N CYS A 345 2.29 6.74 -0.94
CA CYS A 345 1.80 6.38 -2.27
C CYS A 345 1.18 4.98 -2.36
N SER A 346 1.16 4.23 -1.28
CA SER A 346 0.43 2.95 -1.18
C SER A 346 0.31 2.50 0.29
N ASP A 347 -0.32 1.36 0.51
CA ASP A 347 -0.74 0.84 1.82
C ASP A 347 0.41 0.62 2.83
N HIS A 348 1.67 0.48 2.38
CA HIS A 348 2.83 0.43 3.26
C HIS A 348 2.91 1.65 4.19
N ALA A 349 2.44 2.82 3.73
CA ALA A 349 2.46 4.04 4.51
C ALA A 349 1.54 3.94 5.73
N SER A 350 0.38 3.28 5.61
CA SER A 350 -0.53 3.03 6.72
C SER A 350 0.13 2.23 7.85
N TRP A 351 0.89 1.21 7.51
CA TRP A 351 1.61 0.37 8.48
C TRP A 351 2.80 1.10 9.10
N ASN A 352 3.61 1.77 8.26
CA ASN A 352 4.76 2.53 8.73
C ASN A 352 4.36 3.60 9.74
N ARG A 353 3.24 4.29 9.54
CA ARG A 353 2.70 5.27 10.49
C ARG A 353 2.33 4.70 11.84
N GLN A 354 1.89 3.45 11.89
CA GLN A 354 1.64 2.75 13.16
C GLN A 354 2.95 2.25 13.81
N GLY A 355 4.11 2.51 13.18
CA GLY A 355 5.43 2.12 13.67
C GLY A 355 5.83 0.70 13.29
N TYR A 356 5.17 0.09 12.32
CA TYR A 356 5.54 -1.22 11.79
C TYR A 356 6.55 -1.10 10.65
N PRO A 357 7.56 -1.98 10.58
CA PRO A 357 8.51 -1.97 9.49
C PRO A 357 7.82 -2.33 8.16
N ALA A 358 8.00 -1.48 7.15
CA ALA A 358 7.38 -1.66 5.85
C ALA A 358 8.39 -1.57 4.69
N LEU A 359 8.07 -2.25 3.59
CA LEU A 359 8.83 -2.30 2.35
C LEU A 359 7.88 -2.18 1.16
N MET A 360 8.28 -1.42 0.15
CA MET A 360 7.57 -1.30 -1.13
C MET A 360 8.57 -1.38 -2.30
N PRO A 361 8.81 -2.56 -2.87
CA PRO A 361 9.45 -2.70 -4.17
C PRO A 361 8.44 -2.33 -5.26
N PHE A 362 8.88 -1.54 -6.25
CA PHE A 362 8.04 -0.97 -7.28
C PHE A 362 8.51 -1.38 -8.67
N GLU A 363 7.61 -1.44 -9.63
CA GLU A 363 7.86 -1.96 -10.99
C GLU A 363 8.95 -1.25 -11.80
N ALA A 364 9.26 -0.02 -11.41
CA ALA A 364 10.21 0.86 -12.10
C ALA A 364 10.69 1.95 -11.13
N THR A 365 11.49 2.92 -11.62
CA THR A 365 11.55 4.20 -10.94
C THR A 365 10.18 4.87 -11.00
N PHE A 366 9.83 5.68 -10.02
CA PHE A 366 8.51 6.30 -9.93
C PHE A 366 8.12 7.08 -11.20
N ARG A 367 9.10 7.79 -11.79
CA ARG A 367 8.90 8.49 -13.07
C ARG A 367 8.76 7.55 -14.27
N GLY A 368 9.31 6.36 -14.18
CA GLY A 368 9.26 5.34 -15.23
C GLY A 368 8.02 4.45 -15.20
N SER A 369 7.16 4.56 -14.18
CA SER A 369 5.97 3.72 -14.03
C SER A 369 4.95 3.88 -15.15
N ASN A 370 4.02 2.94 -15.24
CA ASN A 370 2.91 2.95 -16.18
C ASN A 370 2.10 4.25 -16.09
N LYS A 371 1.90 4.93 -17.22
CA LYS A 371 1.13 6.19 -17.31
C LYS A 371 -0.32 5.98 -17.70
N ASN A 372 -0.75 4.74 -17.91
CA ASN A 372 -2.12 4.38 -18.25
C ASN A 372 -2.99 4.04 -17.02
N ILE A 373 -2.39 4.00 -15.82
CA ILE A 373 -3.12 3.77 -14.56
C ILE A 373 -4.26 4.77 -14.38
N HIS A 374 -5.22 4.48 -13.52
CA HIS A 374 -6.41 5.28 -13.24
C HIS A 374 -7.23 5.62 -14.48
N SER A 375 -7.20 4.75 -15.49
CA SER A 375 -7.93 4.92 -16.73
C SER A 375 -8.40 3.57 -17.31
N ALA A 376 -9.31 3.64 -18.30
CA ALA A 376 -9.71 2.44 -19.07
C ALA A 376 -8.56 1.84 -19.91
N LYS A 377 -7.38 2.47 -19.95
CA LYS A 377 -6.22 2.01 -20.71
C LYS A 377 -5.25 1.15 -19.86
N ASP A 378 -5.50 1.04 -18.57
CA ASP A 378 -4.75 0.13 -17.70
C ASP A 378 -5.21 -1.30 -17.92
N VAL A 379 -4.75 -1.87 -19.01
CA VAL A 379 -5.07 -3.21 -19.51
C VAL A 379 -3.79 -4.00 -19.79
N VAL A 380 -3.88 -5.31 -19.81
CA VAL A 380 -2.77 -6.14 -20.32
C VAL A 380 -2.48 -5.76 -21.77
N SER A 381 -1.25 -5.33 -22.02
CA SER A 381 -0.78 -4.79 -23.29
C SER A 381 0.55 -5.45 -23.70
N PRO A 382 1.07 -5.17 -24.90
CA PRO A 382 2.41 -5.63 -25.27
C PRO A 382 3.55 -5.10 -24.38
N GLU A 383 3.29 -4.03 -23.62
CA GLU A 383 4.24 -3.44 -22.65
C GLU A 383 4.22 -4.17 -21.31
N SER A 384 3.17 -4.97 -21.04
CA SER A 384 3.06 -5.80 -19.84
C SER A 384 4.09 -6.94 -19.86
N ASN A 385 4.90 -7.05 -18.80
CA ASN A 385 5.95 -8.04 -18.70
C ASN A 385 5.78 -8.94 -17.47
N PHE A 386 5.19 -10.11 -17.67
CA PHE A 386 4.93 -11.06 -16.59
C PHE A 386 6.20 -11.70 -16.02
N LYS A 387 7.30 -11.80 -16.79
CA LYS A 387 8.60 -12.24 -16.26
C LYS A 387 9.16 -11.23 -15.28
N HIS A 388 8.96 -9.93 -15.55
CA HIS A 388 9.28 -8.87 -14.62
C HIS A 388 8.40 -8.98 -13.36
N SER A 389 7.09 -9.16 -13.53
CA SER A 389 6.15 -9.34 -12.42
C SER A 389 6.48 -10.55 -11.52
N MET A 390 7.06 -11.64 -12.06
CA MET A 390 7.52 -12.77 -11.26
C MET A 390 8.51 -12.38 -10.16
N LEU A 391 9.28 -11.31 -10.33
CA LEU A 391 10.23 -10.85 -9.31
C LEU A 391 9.52 -10.50 -8.01
N TYR A 392 8.34 -9.91 -8.08
CA TYR A 392 7.57 -9.46 -6.91
C TYR A 392 6.93 -10.64 -6.16
N THR A 393 6.45 -11.66 -6.87
CA THR A 393 6.08 -12.93 -6.24
C THR A 393 7.28 -13.56 -5.52
N LYS A 394 8.47 -13.53 -6.16
CA LYS A 394 9.69 -14.08 -5.55
C LYS A 394 10.10 -13.29 -4.30
N ILE A 395 9.98 -11.97 -4.31
CA ILE A 395 10.21 -11.12 -3.12
C ILE A 395 9.26 -11.54 -1.98
N ALA A 396 7.96 -11.68 -2.28
CA ALA A 396 6.97 -12.12 -1.29
C ALA A 396 7.30 -13.51 -0.73
N LEU A 397 7.69 -14.47 -1.57
CA LEU A 397 8.09 -15.81 -1.15
C LEU A 397 9.34 -15.80 -0.29
N VAL A 398 10.40 -15.07 -0.68
CA VAL A 398 11.63 -14.99 0.13
C VAL A 398 11.29 -14.40 1.49
N MET A 399 10.55 -13.30 1.53
CA MET A 399 10.20 -12.66 2.78
C MET A 399 9.35 -13.56 3.68
N ALA A 400 8.33 -14.24 3.12
CA ALA A 400 7.47 -15.16 3.86
C ALA A 400 8.23 -16.40 4.36
N MET A 401 9.11 -16.97 3.55
CA MET A 401 9.81 -18.22 3.89
C MET A 401 11.02 -17.98 4.77
N ASP A 402 11.80 -16.92 4.54
CA ASP A 402 12.99 -16.59 5.32
C ASP A 402 12.60 -15.98 6.67
N LEU A 403 11.92 -14.82 6.67
CA LEU A 403 11.49 -14.18 7.93
C LEU A 403 10.42 -15.00 8.66
N GLY A 404 9.55 -15.71 7.94
CA GLY A 404 8.55 -16.61 8.51
C GLY A 404 9.15 -17.79 9.28
N ASN A 405 10.38 -18.20 8.95
CA ASN A 405 11.07 -19.32 9.58
C ASN A 405 12.31 -18.90 10.42
N SER A 406 12.78 -17.67 10.29
CA SER A 406 13.94 -17.17 11.05
C SER A 406 13.70 -17.21 12.56
N THR A 407 14.73 -17.57 13.33
CA THR A 407 14.73 -17.48 14.80
C THR A 407 15.02 -16.08 15.29
N ALA A 408 15.65 -15.24 14.49
CA ALA A 408 15.94 -13.86 14.84
C ALA A 408 14.63 -13.02 14.79
N ARG A 409 14.42 -12.16 15.78
CA ARG A 409 13.27 -11.26 15.83
C ARG A 409 13.37 -10.12 14.82
N GLN A 410 14.57 -9.65 14.69
CA GLN A 410 15.02 -8.73 13.64
C GLN A 410 16.44 -9.17 13.29
N PRO A 411 16.90 -8.93 12.08
CA PRO A 411 18.27 -9.30 11.70
C PRO A 411 19.34 -8.48 12.44
N TYR A 412 19.02 -7.85 13.57
CA TYR A 412 19.92 -6.96 14.35
C TYR A 412 19.74 -7.09 15.84
#